data_4d099fb386f90bcc6a0db3da378a6751
#
_entry.id   4d099fb386f90bcc6a0db3da378a6751
#
_cell.length_a   1.000
_cell.length_b   1.000
_cell.length_c   1.000
_cell.angle_alpha   90.00
_cell.angle_beta   90.00
_cell.angle_gamma   90.00
#
_symmetry.space_group_name_H-M   'P 1'
#
loop_
_entity.id
_entity.type
_entity.pdbx_description
1 polymer ?
#
loop_
_entity_poly.entity_id
_entity_poly.type
_entity_poly.pdbx_seq_one_letter_code
_entity_poly.pdbx_strand_id
1 'polypeptide(L)'
;MTRPRSIPDGLVLELSRGTVLPGGSAEADRWMAMLNDRLDECVATLDRERMAVEIVFRLREGETDHLYWVAIKGAGGSGLDLADPIDRDHETQARRTKEPGWVEAEPQVLLLPDPVRRAVLAWALRDRDRVPHPVTATVRLASAGLHVIDRWVDGLADALLDAGAGDPQVGGSLTGGRIEVRMTVHAEDLADAGVVAADLLREALRAAETPGVRVLGLSTEIG
;
A
#
# COMPACT_ATOMS: atom_id res chain seq x y z
N MET A 1 28.36 5.69 -10.53
CA MET A 1 27.71 6.83 -11.21
C MET A 1 26.91 7.61 -10.19
N THR A 2 26.87 8.94 -10.30
CA THR A 2 26.10 9.79 -9.37
C THR A 2 24.65 9.86 -9.84
N ARG A 3 23.72 9.60 -8.95
CA ARG A 3 22.29 9.72 -9.20
C ARG A 3 21.92 11.11 -9.74
N PRO A 4 21.08 11.22 -10.79
CA PRO A 4 20.62 12.51 -11.29
C PRO A 4 19.87 13.32 -10.22
N ARG A 5 20.19 14.62 -10.09
CA ARG A 5 19.55 15.49 -9.08
C ARG A 5 18.04 15.65 -9.23
N SER A 6 17.52 15.40 -10.44
CA SER A 6 16.08 15.45 -10.72
C SER A 6 15.29 14.29 -10.13
N ILE A 7 15.98 13.22 -9.70
CA ILE A 7 15.35 12.02 -9.13
C ILE A 7 15.42 12.11 -7.61
N PRO A 8 14.29 12.30 -6.92
CA PRO A 8 14.22 12.39 -5.47
C PRO A 8 14.78 11.14 -4.76
N ASP A 9 15.38 11.33 -3.59
CA ASP A 9 15.87 10.22 -2.78
C ASP A 9 14.75 9.24 -2.43
N GLY A 10 15.06 7.95 -2.51
CA GLY A 10 14.12 6.86 -2.26
C GLY A 10 13.16 6.55 -3.40
N LEU A 11 13.11 7.37 -4.45
CA LEU A 11 12.35 7.04 -5.66
C LEU A 11 13.25 6.22 -6.61
N VAL A 12 12.75 5.13 -7.13
CA VAL A 12 13.42 4.26 -8.09
C VAL A 12 12.72 4.39 -9.45
N LEU A 13 13.49 4.66 -10.49
CA LEU A 13 13.03 4.67 -11.88
C LEU A 13 13.64 3.48 -12.58
N GLU A 14 12.81 2.69 -13.23
CA GLU A 14 13.24 1.54 -14.02
C GLU A 14 12.72 1.66 -15.45
N LEU A 15 13.56 1.32 -16.39
CA LEU A 15 13.20 1.04 -17.77
C LEU A 15 13.91 -0.25 -18.14
N SER A 16 13.14 -1.31 -18.28
CA SER A 16 13.63 -2.65 -18.60
C SER A 16 13.15 -3.05 -19.98
N ARG A 17 14.05 -3.58 -20.83
CA ARG A 17 13.72 -4.13 -22.13
C ARG A 17 13.83 -5.64 -22.12
N GLY A 18 12.73 -6.32 -22.42
CA GLY A 18 12.67 -7.76 -22.70
C GLY A 18 12.55 -8.03 -24.19
N THR A 19 13.34 -8.97 -24.70
CA THR A 19 13.24 -9.43 -26.09
C THR A 19 12.20 -10.53 -26.19
N VAL A 20 11.21 -10.36 -27.06
CA VAL A 20 10.20 -11.39 -27.33
C VAL A 20 10.83 -12.55 -28.09
N LEU A 21 10.51 -13.77 -27.67
CA LEU A 21 11.01 -15.00 -28.33
C LEU A 21 10.61 -15.01 -29.81
N PRO A 22 11.42 -15.58 -30.70
CA PRO A 22 11.06 -15.76 -32.12
C PRO A 22 9.70 -16.44 -32.27
N GLY A 23 8.77 -15.80 -33.00
CA GLY A 23 7.39 -16.28 -33.13
C GLY A 23 6.50 -16.05 -31.92
N GLY A 24 7.00 -15.41 -30.84
CA GLY A 24 6.28 -15.18 -29.58
C GLY A 24 5.32 -13.97 -29.56
N SER A 25 5.10 -13.30 -30.69
CA SER A 25 4.24 -12.11 -30.77
C SER A 25 2.82 -12.37 -30.27
N ALA A 26 2.24 -13.54 -30.59
CA ALA A 26 0.90 -13.90 -30.12
C ALA A 26 0.87 -14.22 -28.60
N GLU A 27 1.97 -14.70 -28.01
CA GLU A 27 2.09 -14.86 -26.56
C GLU A 27 2.18 -13.50 -25.87
N ALA A 28 2.93 -12.55 -26.47
CA ALA A 28 2.97 -11.18 -25.98
C ALA A 28 1.59 -10.52 -25.99
N ASP A 29 0.80 -10.73 -27.07
CA ASP A 29 -0.57 -10.23 -27.16
C ASP A 29 -1.45 -10.82 -26.04
N ARG A 30 -1.36 -12.14 -25.79
CA ARG A 30 -2.11 -12.80 -24.71
C ARG A 30 -1.71 -12.29 -23.32
N TRP A 31 -0.43 -12.08 -23.10
CA TRP A 31 0.05 -11.53 -21.84
C TRP A 31 -0.49 -10.12 -21.59
N MET A 32 -0.40 -9.23 -22.57
CA MET A 32 -0.93 -7.86 -22.46
C MET A 32 -2.47 -7.86 -22.33
N ALA A 33 -3.17 -8.75 -23.01
CA ALA A 33 -4.61 -8.92 -22.84
C ALA A 33 -4.95 -9.35 -21.40
N MET A 34 -4.25 -10.33 -20.86
CA MET A 34 -4.45 -10.80 -19.47
C MET A 34 -4.28 -9.66 -18.45
N LEU A 35 -3.24 -8.83 -18.59
CA LEU A 35 -3.02 -7.70 -17.69
C LEU A 35 -4.15 -6.66 -17.78
N ASN A 36 -4.65 -6.38 -19.00
CA ASN A 36 -5.76 -5.45 -19.20
C ASN A 36 -7.09 -6.03 -18.70
N ASP A 37 -7.35 -7.32 -18.90
CA ASP A 37 -8.60 -7.98 -18.50
C ASP A 37 -8.68 -8.12 -16.96
N ARG A 38 -7.52 -8.17 -16.29
CA ARG A 38 -7.40 -8.29 -14.83
C ARG A 38 -6.80 -7.04 -14.19
N LEU A 39 -7.15 -5.86 -14.75
CA LEU A 39 -6.58 -4.57 -14.35
C LEU A 39 -6.68 -4.31 -12.84
N ASP A 40 -7.84 -4.57 -12.23
CA ASP A 40 -8.05 -4.31 -10.80
C ASP A 40 -7.15 -5.20 -9.92
N GLU A 41 -6.91 -6.45 -10.32
CA GLU A 41 -5.97 -7.34 -9.62
C GLU A 41 -4.53 -6.84 -9.77
N CYS A 42 -4.11 -6.43 -10.96
CA CYS A 42 -2.79 -5.84 -11.20
C CYS A 42 -2.60 -4.55 -10.38
N VAL A 43 -3.59 -3.65 -10.37
CA VAL A 43 -3.52 -2.40 -9.60
C VAL A 43 -3.41 -2.67 -8.10
N ALA A 44 -4.08 -3.72 -7.59
CA ALA A 44 -3.99 -4.08 -6.18
C ALA A 44 -2.57 -4.51 -5.75
N THR A 45 -1.75 -5.08 -6.65
CA THR A 45 -0.37 -5.45 -6.32
C THR A 45 0.58 -4.26 -6.19
N LEU A 46 0.28 -3.15 -6.90
CA LEU A 46 1.13 -1.96 -6.93
C LEU A 46 1.33 -1.33 -5.54
N ASP A 47 0.39 -1.57 -4.62
CA ASP A 47 0.48 -1.06 -3.26
C ASP A 47 1.68 -1.65 -2.52
N ARG A 48 1.82 -2.97 -2.44
CA ARG A 48 2.94 -3.63 -1.77
C ARG A 48 4.27 -3.43 -2.49
N GLU A 49 4.23 -3.21 -3.81
CA GLU A 49 5.40 -2.92 -4.63
C GLU A 49 5.85 -1.45 -4.55
N ARG A 50 5.05 -0.61 -3.86
CA ARG A 50 5.20 0.86 -3.82
C ARG A 50 5.30 1.48 -5.21
N MET A 51 4.65 0.87 -6.18
CA MET A 51 4.66 1.26 -7.58
C MET A 51 3.68 2.41 -7.80
N ALA A 52 4.17 3.60 -8.09
CA ALA A 52 3.35 4.77 -8.38
C ALA A 52 2.94 4.85 -9.86
N VAL A 53 3.76 4.31 -10.73
CA VAL A 53 3.52 4.27 -12.18
C VAL A 53 4.11 2.98 -12.72
N GLU A 54 3.32 2.28 -13.51
CA GLU A 54 3.77 1.14 -14.30
C GLU A 54 3.20 1.26 -15.71
N ILE A 55 4.05 1.11 -16.72
CA ILE A 55 3.67 1.23 -18.12
C ILE A 55 4.42 0.18 -18.92
N VAL A 56 3.74 -0.48 -19.85
CA VAL A 56 4.37 -1.39 -20.80
C VAL A 56 4.20 -0.85 -22.21
N PHE A 57 5.31 -0.80 -22.93
CA PHE A 57 5.31 -0.51 -24.35
C PHE A 57 5.82 -1.72 -25.12
N ARG A 58 5.30 -1.89 -26.34
CA ARG A 58 5.86 -2.83 -27.31
C ARG A 58 6.43 -2.06 -28.47
N LEU A 59 7.68 -2.37 -28.83
CA LEU A 59 8.32 -1.80 -30.01
C LEU A 59 8.90 -2.93 -30.88
N ARG A 60 8.65 -2.81 -32.18
CA ARG A 60 9.26 -3.71 -33.16
C ARG A 60 10.51 -3.08 -33.74
N GLU A 61 11.64 -3.74 -33.54
CA GLU A 61 12.93 -3.36 -34.09
C GLU A 61 13.37 -4.40 -35.11
N GLY A 62 13.27 -4.06 -36.41
CA GLY A 62 13.46 -5.01 -37.49
C GLY A 62 12.43 -6.12 -37.45
N GLU A 63 12.87 -7.37 -37.28
CA GLU A 63 12.01 -8.56 -37.18
C GLU A 63 11.70 -8.97 -35.74
N THR A 64 12.26 -8.24 -34.76
CA THR A 64 12.18 -8.60 -33.34
C THR A 64 11.26 -7.67 -32.59
N ASP A 65 10.34 -8.21 -31.84
CA ASP A 65 9.52 -7.46 -30.90
C ASP A 65 10.24 -7.34 -29.54
N HIS A 66 10.15 -6.16 -28.93
CA HIS A 66 10.63 -5.89 -27.60
C HIS A 66 9.50 -5.35 -26.73
N LEU A 67 9.48 -5.74 -25.46
CA LEU A 67 8.64 -5.17 -24.42
C LEU A 67 9.50 -4.26 -23.55
N TYR A 68 9.07 -3.01 -23.41
CA TYR A 68 9.68 -2.02 -22.55
C TYR A 68 8.80 -1.81 -21.34
N TRP A 69 9.34 -2.13 -20.19
CA TRP A 69 8.68 -1.98 -18.91
C TRP A 69 9.21 -0.74 -18.21
N VAL A 70 8.35 0.23 -17.95
CA VAL A 70 8.67 1.48 -17.26
C VAL A 70 8.03 1.47 -15.90
N ALA A 71 8.80 1.70 -14.86
CA ALA A 71 8.31 1.78 -13.50
C ALA A 71 8.84 3.01 -12.76
N ILE A 72 7.97 3.61 -11.97
CA ILE A 72 8.34 4.60 -10.95
C ILE A 72 7.84 4.07 -9.63
N LYS A 73 8.75 3.72 -8.73
CA LYS A 73 8.43 3.08 -7.45
C LYS A 73 9.25 3.62 -6.29
N GLY A 74 8.80 3.38 -5.09
CA GLY A 74 9.55 3.64 -3.86
C GLY A 74 10.58 2.55 -3.58
N ALA A 75 11.73 2.93 -3.04
CA ALA A 75 12.69 1.97 -2.51
C ALA A 75 12.05 1.19 -1.34
N GLY A 76 12.27 -0.13 -1.32
CA GLY A 76 11.74 -1.01 -0.26
C GLY A 76 10.34 -1.56 -0.53
N GLY A 77 9.76 -1.34 -1.72
CA GLY A 77 8.62 -2.13 -2.17
C GLY A 77 8.99 -3.60 -2.36
N SER A 78 8.03 -4.51 -2.19
CA SER A 78 8.23 -5.93 -2.49
C SER A 78 8.35 -6.15 -4.01
N GLY A 79 8.91 -7.27 -4.41
CA GLY A 79 8.76 -7.76 -5.79
C GLY A 79 7.46 -8.55 -5.96
N LEU A 80 7.38 -9.31 -7.07
CA LEU A 80 6.27 -10.22 -7.31
C LEU A 80 6.11 -11.23 -6.16
N ASP A 81 4.88 -11.45 -5.73
CA ASP A 81 4.52 -12.49 -4.77
C ASP A 81 3.90 -13.68 -5.51
N LEU A 82 4.66 -14.76 -5.68
CA LEU A 82 4.19 -15.95 -6.39
C LEU A 82 3.07 -16.72 -5.64
N ALA A 83 2.76 -16.37 -4.42
CA ALA A 83 1.56 -16.83 -3.73
C ALA A 83 0.29 -16.13 -4.27
N ASP A 84 0.44 -14.90 -4.75
CA ASP A 84 -0.63 -14.15 -5.41
C ASP A 84 -0.90 -14.74 -6.81
N PRO A 85 -2.16 -15.08 -7.15
CA PRO A 85 -2.51 -15.64 -8.46
C PRO A 85 -2.14 -14.75 -9.64
N ILE A 86 -2.32 -13.42 -9.55
CA ILE A 86 -2.01 -12.53 -10.68
C ILE A 86 -0.52 -12.46 -10.95
N ASP A 87 0.32 -12.40 -9.91
CA ASP A 87 1.77 -12.35 -10.05
C ASP A 87 2.34 -13.66 -10.61
N ARG A 88 1.79 -14.80 -10.16
CA ARG A 88 2.16 -16.10 -10.67
C ARG A 88 1.83 -16.26 -12.16
N ASP A 89 0.65 -15.77 -12.57
CA ASP A 89 0.22 -15.82 -13.97
C ASP A 89 1.07 -14.85 -14.81
N HIS A 90 1.36 -13.67 -14.30
CA HIS A 90 2.27 -12.68 -14.90
C HIS A 90 3.66 -13.28 -15.14
N GLU A 91 4.29 -13.85 -14.13
CA GLU A 91 5.60 -14.49 -14.26
C GLU A 91 5.59 -15.68 -15.23
N THR A 92 4.50 -16.45 -15.23
CA THR A 92 4.32 -17.58 -16.16
C THR A 92 4.26 -17.08 -17.60
N GLN A 93 3.50 -16.00 -17.86
CA GLN A 93 3.42 -15.41 -19.19
C GLN A 93 4.76 -14.78 -19.61
N ALA A 94 5.44 -14.09 -18.69
CA ALA A 94 6.75 -13.52 -18.97
C ALA A 94 7.75 -14.57 -19.45
N ARG A 95 7.83 -15.71 -18.76
CA ARG A 95 8.73 -16.81 -19.14
C ARG A 95 8.40 -17.47 -20.48
N ARG A 96 7.14 -17.46 -20.89
CA ARG A 96 6.70 -18.02 -22.18
C ARG A 96 6.92 -17.07 -23.34
N THR A 97 6.93 -15.77 -23.05
CA THR A 97 6.87 -14.71 -24.06
C THR A 97 8.24 -14.17 -24.43
N LYS A 98 9.13 -14.00 -23.45
CA LYS A 98 10.40 -13.32 -23.66
C LYS A 98 11.61 -14.18 -23.32
N GLU A 99 12.74 -13.80 -23.88
CA GLU A 99 14.03 -14.34 -23.48
C GLU A 99 14.30 -14.12 -22.00
N PRO A 100 15.07 -15.00 -21.33
CA PRO A 100 15.47 -14.80 -19.95
C PRO A 100 16.25 -13.49 -19.74
N GLY A 101 15.94 -12.81 -18.62
CA GLY A 101 16.60 -11.55 -18.26
C GLY A 101 15.92 -10.32 -18.85
N TRP A 102 16.43 -9.17 -18.42
CA TRP A 102 16.05 -7.83 -18.84
C TRP A 102 17.33 -7.03 -19.14
N VAL A 103 17.24 -6.12 -20.07
CA VAL A 103 18.27 -5.11 -20.30
C VAL A 103 17.80 -3.83 -19.62
N GLU A 104 18.51 -3.42 -18.58
CA GLU A 104 18.17 -2.25 -17.79
C GLU A 104 18.76 -0.99 -18.39
N ALA A 105 17.96 0.08 -18.46
CA ALA A 105 18.42 1.39 -18.84
C ALA A 105 18.76 2.24 -17.60
N GLU A 106 19.73 3.12 -17.74
CA GLU A 106 20.11 4.04 -16.68
C GLU A 106 19.28 5.32 -16.76
N PRO A 107 18.55 5.71 -15.70
CA PRO A 107 17.74 6.92 -15.72
C PRO A 107 18.63 8.16 -15.70
N GLN A 108 18.36 9.12 -16.60
CA GLN A 108 19.15 10.35 -16.78
C GLN A 108 18.45 11.58 -16.18
N VAL A 109 17.11 11.65 -16.28
CA VAL A 109 16.33 12.79 -15.81
C VAL A 109 14.90 12.37 -15.52
N LEU A 110 14.31 12.98 -14.48
CA LEU A 110 12.88 12.89 -14.19
C LEU A 110 12.28 14.30 -14.18
N LEU A 111 11.33 14.56 -15.04
CA LEU A 111 10.59 15.82 -15.10
C LEU A 111 9.11 15.56 -14.84
N LEU A 112 8.61 16.08 -13.74
CA LEU A 112 7.21 15.99 -13.35
C LEU A 112 6.68 17.36 -12.96
N PRO A 113 5.49 17.78 -13.41
CA PRO A 113 4.80 18.94 -12.87
C PRO A 113 4.58 18.78 -11.37
N ASP A 114 4.61 19.89 -10.60
CA ASP A 114 4.52 19.85 -9.14
C ASP A 114 3.34 19.03 -8.57
N PRO A 115 2.11 19.10 -9.09
CA PRO A 115 1.02 18.27 -8.58
C PRO A 115 1.26 16.79 -8.77
N VAL A 116 1.77 16.37 -9.93
CA VAL A 116 2.08 14.97 -10.25
C VAL A 116 3.25 14.49 -9.40
N ARG A 117 4.30 15.31 -9.27
CA ARG A 117 5.46 15.01 -8.45
C ARG A 117 5.05 14.74 -7.00
N ARG A 118 4.21 15.61 -6.41
CA ARG A 118 3.70 15.41 -5.04
C ARG A 118 2.93 14.11 -4.91
N ALA A 119 2.04 13.78 -5.84
CA ALA A 119 1.27 12.55 -5.81
C ALA A 119 2.16 11.30 -5.90
N VAL A 120 3.13 11.29 -6.84
CA VAL A 120 4.08 10.19 -7.00
C VAL A 120 4.92 9.99 -5.73
N LEU A 121 5.44 11.07 -5.14
CA LEU A 121 6.25 10.98 -3.93
C LEU A 121 5.42 10.51 -2.73
N ALA A 122 4.22 11.07 -2.55
CA ALA A 122 3.32 10.67 -1.48
C ALA A 122 2.96 9.18 -1.56
N TRP A 123 2.80 8.63 -2.76
CA TRP A 123 2.53 7.20 -2.96
C TRP A 123 3.78 6.33 -2.78
N ALA A 124 4.84 6.63 -3.52
CA ALA A 124 6.01 5.77 -3.62
C ALA A 124 6.86 5.77 -2.34
N LEU A 125 6.87 6.90 -1.61
CA LEU A 125 7.68 7.08 -0.40
C LEU A 125 6.85 6.99 0.88
N ARG A 126 5.56 6.65 0.80
CA ARG A 126 4.76 6.40 2.00
C ARG A 126 5.46 5.35 2.86
N ASP A 127 5.39 5.51 4.14
CA ASP A 127 5.98 4.62 5.14
C ASP A 127 7.52 4.46 5.10
N ARG A 128 8.24 5.24 4.26
CA ARG A 128 9.70 5.15 4.17
C ARG A 128 10.38 5.41 5.51
N ASP A 129 9.88 6.39 6.21
CA ASP A 129 10.43 6.84 7.49
C ASP A 129 9.47 6.54 8.66
N ARG A 130 8.37 5.82 8.39
CA ARG A 130 7.42 5.45 9.43
C ARG A 130 7.96 4.31 10.28
N VAL A 131 8.09 4.60 11.54
CA VAL A 131 8.46 3.62 12.57
C VAL A 131 7.23 3.27 13.42
N PRO A 132 7.20 2.08 14.03
CA PRO A 132 6.09 1.70 14.90
C PRO A 132 6.09 2.55 16.18
N HIS A 133 4.98 3.22 16.45
CA HIS A 133 4.74 3.96 17.68
C HIS A 133 3.63 3.30 18.47
N PRO A 134 3.85 2.93 19.75
CA PRO A 134 2.78 2.49 20.62
C PRO A 134 1.90 3.70 20.99
N VAL A 135 0.60 3.55 20.81
CA VAL A 135 -0.39 4.59 21.13
C VAL A 135 -1.43 4.01 22.07
N THR A 136 -1.72 4.75 23.13
CA THR A 136 -2.87 4.49 24.01
C THR A 136 -3.93 5.55 23.78
N ALA A 137 -5.13 5.13 23.48
CA ALA A 137 -6.26 6.04 23.33
C ALA A 137 -7.34 5.75 24.39
N THR A 138 -8.02 6.78 24.82
CA THR A 138 -9.16 6.66 25.72
C THR A 138 -10.44 7.09 25.01
N VAL A 139 -11.40 6.18 24.92
CA VAL A 139 -12.75 6.44 24.43
C VAL A 139 -13.70 6.57 25.60
N ARG A 140 -14.42 7.68 25.69
CA ARG A 140 -15.48 7.88 26.70
C ARG A 140 -16.82 7.56 26.11
N LEU A 141 -17.58 6.70 26.80
CA LEU A 141 -18.91 6.29 26.41
C LEU A 141 -19.97 6.88 27.31
N ALA A 142 -21.14 7.19 26.77
CA ALA A 142 -22.33 7.34 27.55
C ALA A 142 -22.73 5.98 28.14
N SER A 143 -23.41 6.02 29.29
CA SER A 143 -23.87 4.79 29.97
C SER A 143 -24.63 3.88 29.02
N ALA A 144 -24.13 2.67 28.82
CA ALA A 144 -24.76 1.60 28.04
C ALA A 144 -24.78 0.33 28.88
N GLY A 145 -25.67 -0.63 28.55
CA GLY A 145 -25.72 -1.93 29.25
C GLY A 145 -24.44 -2.73 29.01
N LEU A 146 -23.93 -3.43 30.04
CA LEU A 146 -22.69 -4.21 30.00
C LEU A 146 -22.57 -5.14 28.78
N HIS A 147 -23.64 -5.90 28.49
CA HIS A 147 -23.64 -6.83 27.35
C HIS A 147 -23.61 -6.17 25.95
N VAL A 148 -23.96 -4.90 25.87
CA VAL A 148 -23.84 -4.10 24.63
C VAL A 148 -22.40 -3.64 24.48
N ILE A 149 -21.75 -3.27 25.57
CA ILE A 149 -20.36 -2.83 25.59
C ILE A 149 -19.41 -3.97 25.21
N ASP A 150 -19.61 -5.19 25.75
CA ASP A 150 -18.74 -6.33 25.43
C ASP A 150 -18.68 -6.61 23.92
N ARG A 151 -19.86 -6.71 23.27
CA ARG A 151 -19.92 -6.89 21.81
C ARG A 151 -19.33 -5.73 21.01
N TRP A 152 -19.49 -4.52 21.53
CA TRP A 152 -18.94 -3.34 20.88
C TRP A 152 -17.40 -3.30 21.00
N VAL A 153 -16.85 -3.73 22.12
CA VAL A 153 -15.40 -3.84 22.34
C VAL A 153 -14.77 -4.81 21.34
N ASP A 154 -15.37 -5.99 21.15
CA ASP A 154 -14.90 -6.98 20.18
C ASP A 154 -14.98 -6.41 18.75
N GLY A 155 -16.12 -5.81 18.38
CA GLY A 155 -16.31 -5.21 17.07
C GLY A 155 -15.39 -4.01 16.81
N LEU A 156 -15.01 -3.26 17.84
CA LEU A 156 -14.04 -2.16 17.71
C LEU A 156 -12.62 -2.68 17.49
N ALA A 157 -12.24 -3.77 18.13
CA ALA A 157 -10.92 -4.39 17.92
C ALA A 157 -10.79 -4.90 16.47
N ASP A 158 -11.81 -5.60 15.96
CA ASP A 158 -11.84 -6.06 14.56
C ASP A 158 -11.80 -4.88 13.59
N ALA A 159 -12.61 -3.83 13.82
CA ALA A 159 -12.63 -2.64 12.97
C ALA A 159 -11.29 -1.87 12.98
N LEU A 160 -10.54 -1.89 14.08
CA LEU A 160 -9.20 -1.31 14.16
C LEU A 160 -8.19 -2.10 13.34
N LEU A 161 -8.26 -3.43 13.36
CA LEU A 161 -7.43 -4.30 12.51
C LEU A 161 -7.72 -4.03 11.03
N ASP A 162 -8.98 -3.99 10.65
CA ASP A 162 -9.42 -3.72 9.27
C ASP A 162 -8.98 -2.32 8.80
N ALA A 163 -8.96 -1.35 9.71
CA ALA A 163 -8.46 0.00 9.43
C ALA A 163 -6.92 0.09 9.36
N GLY A 164 -6.18 -0.98 9.71
CA GLY A 164 -4.73 -1.05 9.61
C GLY A 164 -3.96 -0.73 10.92
N ALA A 165 -4.63 -0.73 12.06
CA ALA A 165 -3.94 -0.63 13.36
C ALA A 165 -3.16 -1.92 13.65
N GLY A 166 -1.90 -1.80 14.10
CA GLY A 166 -1.10 -2.94 14.54
C GLY A 166 -1.46 -3.38 15.96
N ASP A 167 -1.70 -4.68 16.15
CA ASP A 167 -1.95 -5.33 17.44
C ASP A 167 -2.92 -4.56 18.37
N PRO A 168 -4.17 -4.26 17.91
CA PRO A 168 -5.09 -3.48 18.72
C PRO A 168 -5.61 -4.29 19.91
N GLN A 169 -5.52 -3.70 21.09
CA GLN A 169 -6.06 -4.22 22.34
C GLN A 169 -7.10 -3.24 22.86
N VAL A 170 -8.33 -3.71 22.99
CA VAL A 170 -9.43 -2.90 23.49
C VAL A 170 -9.88 -3.44 24.84
N GLY A 171 -9.85 -2.59 25.86
CA GLY A 171 -10.23 -2.98 27.21
C GLY A 171 -10.62 -1.75 28.02
N GLY A 172 -11.06 -1.93 29.27
CA GLY A 172 -11.31 -0.80 30.13
C GLY A 172 -12.28 -1.05 31.28
N SER A 173 -12.55 0.00 32.05
CA SER A 173 -13.49 -0.03 33.16
C SER A 173 -14.91 0.27 32.71
N LEU A 174 -15.71 -0.76 32.64
CA LEU A 174 -17.13 -0.67 32.25
C LEU A 174 -17.95 0.21 33.21
N THR A 175 -17.57 0.26 34.49
CA THR A 175 -18.26 1.08 35.51
C THR A 175 -17.97 2.57 35.36
N GLY A 176 -16.89 2.95 34.66
CA GLY A 176 -16.51 4.36 34.46
C GLY A 176 -16.87 4.92 33.07
N GLY A 177 -17.47 4.13 32.18
CA GLY A 177 -17.74 4.54 30.81
C GLY A 177 -16.46 4.91 30.04
N ARG A 178 -15.33 4.29 30.40
CA ARG A 178 -14.03 4.56 29.80
C ARG A 178 -13.47 3.26 29.20
N ILE A 179 -13.16 3.30 27.93
CA ILE A 179 -12.49 2.23 27.20
C ILE A 179 -11.08 2.71 26.85
N GLU A 180 -10.09 1.87 27.12
CA GLU A 180 -8.71 2.08 26.70
C GLU A 180 -8.45 1.22 25.47
N VAL A 181 -7.87 1.85 24.45
CA VAL A 181 -7.42 1.21 23.21
C VAL A 181 -5.92 1.35 23.15
N ARG A 182 -5.21 0.23 23.10
CA ARG A 182 -3.77 0.20 22.82
C ARG A 182 -3.58 -0.33 21.42
N MET A 183 -2.74 0.32 20.64
CA MET A 183 -2.42 -0.11 19.28
C MET A 183 -1.03 0.38 18.88
N THR A 184 -0.47 -0.25 17.86
CA THR A 184 0.74 0.23 17.19
C THR A 184 0.35 0.92 15.91
N VAL A 185 0.84 2.14 15.69
CA VAL A 185 0.68 2.87 14.44
C VAL A 185 2.05 3.12 13.81
N HIS A 186 2.12 3.09 12.49
CA HIS A 186 3.34 3.44 11.78
C HIS A 186 3.26 4.91 11.38
N ALA A 187 4.21 5.72 11.84
CA ALA A 187 4.23 7.17 11.66
C ALA A 187 5.67 7.68 11.52
N GLU A 188 5.82 8.87 10.95
CA GLU A 188 7.14 9.50 10.77
C GLU A 188 7.72 9.99 12.11
N ASP A 189 6.86 10.50 12.97
CA ASP A 189 7.22 10.98 14.30
C ASP A 189 6.03 10.83 15.28
N LEU A 190 6.23 11.24 16.53
CA LEU A 190 5.20 11.19 17.57
C LEU A 190 3.97 12.06 17.26
N ALA A 191 4.14 13.19 16.58
CA ALA A 191 3.03 14.07 16.23
C ALA A 191 2.16 13.45 15.12
N ASP A 192 2.79 12.88 14.09
CA ASP A 192 2.14 12.12 13.04
C ASP A 192 1.45 10.87 13.61
N ALA A 193 2.08 10.16 14.55
CA ALA A 193 1.49 9.01 15.23
C ALA A 193 0.16 9.35 15.91
N GLY A 194 0.07 10.53 16.53
CA GLY A 194 -1.17 11.02 17.14
C GLY A 194 -2.28 11.26 16.11
N VAL A 195 -1.94 11.81 14.95
CA VAL A 195 -2.88 12.06 13.85
C VAL A 195 -3.38 10.75 13.25
N VAL A 196 -2.44 9.86 12.90
CA VAL A 196 -2.75 8.53 12.34
C VAL A 196 -3.64 7.73 13.29
N ALA A 197 -3.30 7.67 14.56
CA ALA A 197 -4.10 6.97 15.57
C ALA A 197 -5.52 7.53 15.71
N ALA A 198 -5.65 8.85 15.69
CA ALA A 198 -6.97 9.50 15.76
C ALA A 198 -7.84 9.21 14.53
N ASP A 199 -7.24 9.13 13.35
CA ASP A 199 -7.96 8.82 12.11
C ASP A 199 -8.40 7.35 12.07
N LEU A 200 -7.51 6.39 12.40
CA LEU A 200 -7.84 4.97 12.53
C LEU A 200 -8.98 4.75 13.53
N LEU A 201 -8.92 5.41 14.69
CA LEU A 201 -9.97 5.33 15.69
C LEU A 201 -11.30 5.89 15.20
N ARG A 202 -11.30 7.03 14.48
CA ARG A 202 -12.53 7.58 13.93
C ARG A 202 -13.17 6.65 12.89
N GLU A 203 -12.36 6.03 12.06
CA GLU A 203 -12.82 5.07 11.07
C GLU A 203 -13.38 3.82 11.75
N ALA A 204 -12.64 3.20 12.67
CA ALA A 204 -13.07 2.03 13.41
C ALA A 204 -14.33 2.30 14.25
N LEU A 205 -14.45 3.47 14.88
CA LEU A 205 -15.65 3.87 15.63
C LEU A 205 -16.89 4.00 14.74
N ARG A 206 -16.72 4.47 13.48
CA ARG A 206 -17.84 4.48 12.52
C ARG A 206 -18.22 3.07 12.07
N ALA A 207 -17.24 2.21 11.82
CA ALA A 207 -17.49 0.82 11.41
C ALA A 207 -18.12 -0.01 12.53
N ALA A 208 -17.71 0.23 13.79
CA ALA A 208 -18.24 -0.44 14.99
C ALA A 208 -19.53 0.20 15.55
N GLU A 209 -20.21 1.09 14.80
CA GLU A 209 -21.46 1.70 15.27
C GLU A 209 -22.46 0.64 15.74
N THR A 210 -22.84 0.73 17.02
CA THR A 210 -23.80 -0.19 17.65
C THR A 210 -24.92 0.60 18.30
N PRO A 211 -26.20 0.27 18.06
CA PRO A 211 -27.30 0.90 18.71
C PRO A 211 -27.18 0.88 20.23
N GLY A 212 -27.27 2.02 20.86
CA GLY A 212 -27.16 2.16 22.32
C GLY A 212 -25.76 2.51 22.84
N VAL A 213 -24.73 2.54 22.00
CA VAL A 213 -23.40 3.04 22.34
C VAL A 213 -23.25 4.45 21.79
N ARG A 214 -22.87 5.41 22.64
CA ARG A 214 -22.59 6.78 22.26
C ARG A 214 -21.21 7.20 22.75
N VAL A 215 -20.34 7.55 21.84
CA VAL A 215 -19.01 8.10 22.15
C VAL A 215 -19.16 9.56 22.57
N LEU A 216 -18.61 9.91 23.73
CA LEU A 216 -18.64 11.27 24.30
C LEU A 216 -17.33 12.02 24.05
N GLY A 217 -16.23 11.33 23.81
CA GLY A 217 -14.94 11.94 23.59
C GLY A 217 -13.84 10.92 23.34
N LEU A 218 -12.76 11.41 22.77
CA LEU A 218 -11.56 10.66 22.42
C LEU A 218 -10.32 11.45 22.84
N SER A 219 -9.35 10.78 23.43
CA SER A 219 -8.01 11.33 23.68
C SER A 219 -6.96 10.29 23.36
N THR A 220 -5.80 10.71 22.84
CA THR A 220 -4.66 9.85 22.53
C THR A 220 -3.45 10.26 23.37
N GLU A 221 -2.71 9.29 23.87
CA GLU A 221 -1.41 9.44 24.54
C GLU A 221 -0.42 8.57 23.79
N ILE A 222 0.76 9.11 23.50
CA ILE A 222 1.83 8.42 22.78
C ILE A 222 2.92 8.14 23.79
N GLY A 223 3.29 6.87 23.93
CA GLY A 223 4.29 6.38 24.87
C GLY A 223 5.73 6.54 24.41
#